data_937c0e3fb1c07b3211b7080c7a15e0c3
#
_entry.id   937c0e3fb1c07b3211b7080c7a15e0c3
#
_cell.length_a   1.000
_cell.length_b   1.000
_cell.length_c   1.000
_cell.angle_alpha   90.00
_cell.angle_beta   90.00
_cell.angle_gamma   90.00
#
_symmetry.space_group_name_H-M   'P 1'
#
loop_
_entity.id
_entity.type
_entity.pdbx_description
1 polymer ?
#
loop_
_entity_poly.entity_id
_entity_poly.type
_entity_poly.pdbx_seq_one_letter_code
_entity_poly.pdbx_strand_id
1 'polypeptide(L)'
;TNMSVGLTCRDRLHMIYVENRLPPEASLLRMDIGLKLPMATTSAGRAYYCAISDKGRKVITDAMEAKYGDAWPEKQEGLERSMEDYKKYGFCLSLGEWDRNINSAGVPIHLQDGTIMALTCAAPSYLISGEKLRESIAHQLAMLASDIESLGV
;
A
#
# COMPACT_ATOMS: atom_id res chain seq x y z
N THR A 1 -1.25 3.19 18.98
CA THR A 1 -0.63 3.94 17.87
C THR A 1 -1.66 4.87 17.23
N ASN A 2 -1.25 6.09 16.91
CA ASN A 2 -2.11 7.09 16.26
C ASN A 2 -2.16 6.91 14.74
N MET A 3 -2.24 5.66 14.29
CA MET A 3 -2.25 5.34 12.87
C MET A 3 -3.50 4.57 12.51
N SER A 4 -3.98 4.80 11.30
CA SER A 4 -5.00 3.92 10.75
C SER A 4 -4.33 2.63 10.26
N VAL A 5 -4.99 1.50 10.48
CA VAL A 5 -4.55 0.20 9.95
C VAL A 5 -5.70 -0.35 9.12
N GLY A 6 -5.41 -0.68 7.88
CA GLY A 6 -6.44 -1.07 6.93
C GLY A 6 -6.07 -2.31 6.14
N LEU A 7 -7.11 -2.98 5.66
CA LEU A 7 -7.00 -4.12 4.75
C LEU A 7 -7.68 -3.76 3.44
N THR A 8 -7.00 -3.97 2.33
CA THR A 8 -7.49 -3.58 1.01
C THR A 8 -7.45 -4.77 0.05
N CYS A 9 -8.35 -4.74 -0.93
CA CYS A 9 -8.31 -5.64 -2.07
C CYS A 9 -8.30 -4.87 -3.38
N ARG A 10 -7.84 -5.52 -4.45
CA ARG A 10 -7.74 -4.90 -5.75
C ARG A 10 -9.09 -4.75 -6.43
N ASP A 11 -9.30 -3.61 -7.09
CA ASP A 11 -10.36 -3.40 -8.07
C ASP A 11 -9.74 -2.65 -9.28
N ARG A 12 -9.46 -3.36 -10.36
CA ARG A 12 -8.84 -2.83 -11.58
C ARG A 12 -7.49 -2.15 -11.25
N LEU A 13 -7.37 -0.84 -11.46
CA LEU A 13 -6.15 -0.07 -11.16
C LEU A 13 -6.24 0.66 -9.83
N HIS A 14 -7.08 0.17 -8.92
CA HIS A 14 -7.28 0.71 -7.58
C HIS A 14 -7.22 -0.40 -6.54
N MET A 15 -7.00 -0.01 -5.30
CA MET A 15 -7.26 -0.83 -4.12
C MET A 15 -8.46 -0.25 -3.40
N ILE A 16 -9.25 -1.10 -2.77
CA ILE A 16 -10.45 -0.70 -2.03
C ILE A 16 -10.31 -1.14 -0.58
N TYR A 17 -10.55 -0.23 0.37
CA TYR A 17 -10.62 -0.59 1.77
C TYR A 17 -11.81 -1.51 2.02
N VAL A 18 -11.53 -2.71 2.53
CA VAL A 18 -12.55 -3.68 2.98
C VAL A 18 -12.67 -3.69 4.49
N GLU A 19 -11.63 -3.27 5.20
CA GLU A 19 -11.64 -3.08 6.65
C GLU A 19 -10.65 -1.97 7.00
N ASN A 20 -10.98 -1.17 8.00
CA ASN A 20 -10.09 -0.10 8.45
C ASN A 20 -10.33 0.22 9.93
N ARG A 21 -9.27 0.36 10.68
CA ARG A 21 -9.28 0.76 12.09
C ARG A 21 -8.62 2.12 12.21
N LEU A 22 -9.42 3.10 12.61
CA LEU A 22 -8.99 4.47 12.81
C LEU A 22 -8.76 4.72 14.31
N PRO A 23 -7.67 5.38 14.69
CA PRO A 23 -7.52 5.84 16.07
C PRO A 23 -8.56 6.94 16.36
N PRO A 24 -8.95 7.11 17.64
CA PRO A 24 -10.00 8.07 18.02
C PRO A 24 -9.73 9.51 17.56
N GLU A 25 -8.45 9.89 17.47
CA GLU A 25 -8.05 11.23 17.06
C GLU A 25 -7.88 11.41 15.54
N ALA A 26 -8.01 10.35 14.77
CA ALA A 26 -7.75 10.37 13.32
C ALA A 26 -8.97 10.72 12.47
N SER A 27 -9.90 11.48 13.02
CA SER A 27 -11.08 11.94 12.26
C SER A 27 -10.73 12.77 11.01
N LEU A 28 -9.46 13.16 10.87
CA LEU A 28 -8.96 13.89 9.71
C LEU A 28 -8.56 12.96 8.55
N LEU A 29 -8.35 11.66 8.81
CA LEU A 29 -8.04 10.68 7.79
C LEU A 29 -9.35 10.00 7.35
N ARG A 30 -9.98 10.54 6.32
CA ARG A 30 -11.21 9.96 5.77
C ARG A 30 -10.90 8.72 4.93
N MET A 31 -10.54 7.63 5.61
CA MET A 31 -10.22 6.35 4.99
C MET A 31 -11.36 5.35 5.26
N ASP A 32 -12.52 5.67 4.72
CA ASP A 32 -13.72 4.88 4.90
C ASP A 32 -13.67 3.57 4.09
N ILE A 33 -14.41 2.56 4.54
CA ILE A 33 -14.63 1.33 3.79
C ILE A 33 -15.22 1.70 2.43
N GLY A 34 -14.68 1.11 1.37
CA GLY A 34 -15.08 1.41 -0.01
C GLY A 34 -14.30 2.53 -0.68
N LEU A 35 -13.44 3.24 0.06
CA LEU A 35 -12.56 4.25 -0.54
C LEU A 35 -11.63 3.59 -1.56
N LYS A 36 -11.56 4.15 -2.76
CA LYS A 36 -10.67 3.70 -3.82
C LYS A 36 -9.32 4.42 -3.75
N LEU A 37 -8.27 3.64 -3.70
CA LEU A 37 -6.89 4.13 -3.63
C LEU A 37 -6.19 3.82 -4.96
N PRO A 38 -5.64 4.83 -5.66
CA PRO A 38 -4.88 4.57 -6.90
C PRO A 38 -3.72 3.60 -6.65
N MET A 39 -3.56 2.62 -7.54
CA MET A 39 -2.53 1.59 -7.38
C MET A 39 -1.12 2.16 -7.45
N ALA A 40 -0.87 3.11 -8.33
CA ALA A 40 0.48 3.59 -8.60
C ALA A 40 1.07 4.44 -7.47
N THR A 41 0.24 5.12 -6.68
CA THR A 41 0.71 6.16 -5.74
C THR A 41 0.46 5.86 -4.28
N THR A 42 -0.31 4.82 -3.97
CA THR A 42 -0.59 4.42 -2.58
C THR A 42 0.26 3.23 -2.16
N SER A 43 0.54 3.14 -0.87
CA SER A 43 1.29 1.99 -0.33
C SER A 43 0.52 0.67 -0.50
N ALA A 44 -0.81 0.71 -0.42
CA ALA A 44 -1.65 -0.46 -0.69
C ALA A 44 -1.47 -0.97 -2.11
N GLY A 45 -1.60 -0.09 -3.09
CA GLY A 45 -1.45 -0.45 -4.49
C GLY A 45 -0.03 -0.91 -4.83
N ARG A 46 0.97 -0.25 -4.28
CA ARG A 46 2.37 -0.62 -4.48
C ARG A 46 2.69 -2.00 -3.89
N ALA A 47 2.17 -2.30 -2.71
CA ALA A 47 2.33 -3.61 -2.09
C ALA A 47 1.71 -4.72 -2.95
N TYR A 48 0.49 -4.51 -3.44
CA TYR A 48 -0.15 -5.44 -4.35
C TYR A 48 0.67 -5.63 -5.64
N TYR A 49 1.04 -4.53 -6.28
CA TYR A 49 1.81 -4.52 -7.53
C TYR A 49 3.12 -5.29 -7.40
N CYS A 50 3.82 -5.13 -6.27
CA CYS A 50 5.09 -5.82 -6.04
C CYS A 50 4.93 -7.32 -5.79
N ALA A 51 3.79 -7.75 -5.26
CA ALA A 51 3.56 -9.13 -4.85
C ALA A 51 3.03 -10.04 -5.94
N ILE A 52 2.39 -9.49 -6.98
CA ILE A 52 1.81 -10.28 -8.05
C ILE A 52 2.87 -10.85 -9.00
N SER A 53 2.47 -11.82 -9.85
CA SER A 53 3.37 -12.41 -10.83
C SER A 53 3.86 -11.40 -11.86
N ASP A 54 4.99 -11.68 -12.48
CA ASP A 54 5.55 -10.82 -13.54
C ASP A 54 4.56 -10.64 -14.69
N LYS A 55 3.85 -11.69 -15.05
CA LYS A 55 2.81 -11.64 -16.09
C LYS A 55 1.67 -10.72 -15.72
N GLY A 56 1.17 -10.83 -14.49
CA GLY A 56 0.11 -9.96 -13.96
C GLY A 56 0.56 -8.53 -13.84
N ARG A 57 1.79 -8.31 -13.41
CA ARG A 57 2.38 -6.98 -13.29
C ARG A 57 2.50 -6.29 -14.65
N LYS A 58 2.90 -7.02 -15.67
CA LYS A 58 2.98 -6.45 -17.04
C LYS A 58 1.62 -5.98 -17.52
N VAL A 59 0.57 -6.78 -17.32
CA VAL A 59 -0.79 -6.40 -17.70
C VAL A 59 -1.21 -5.11 -17.03
N ILE A 60 -0.95 -4.98 -15.73
CA ILE A 60 -1.28 -3.78 -14.95
C ILE A 60 -0.44 -2.59 -15.41
N THR A 61 0.86 -2.80 -15.63
CA THR A 61 1.76 -1.76 -16.11
C THR A 61 1.30 -1.18 -17.44
N ASP A 62 0.96 -2.03 -18.40
CA ASP A 62 0.48 -1.60 -19.71
C ASP A 62 -0.83 -0.81 -19.58
N ALA A 63 -1.74 -1.25 -18.72
CA ALA A 63 -3.00 -0.53 -18.47
C ALA A 63 -2.78 0.83 -17.80
N MET A 64 -1.85 0.92 -16.86
CA MET A 64 -1.50 2.20 -16.21
C MET A 64 -0.83 3.17 -17.17
N GLU A 65 0.09 2.68 -18.00
CA GLU A 65 0.75 3.50 -19.01
C GLU A 65 -0.29 4.11 -19.97
N ALA A 66 -1.25 3.31 -20.44
CA ALA A 66 -2.33 3.77 -21.29
C ALA A 66 -3.22 4.81 -20.59
N LYS A 67 -3.51 4.59 -19.30
CA LYS A 67 -4.37 5.49 -18.52
C LYS A 67 -3.72 6.83 -18.23
N TYR A 68 -2.45 6.83 -17.82
CA TYR A 68 -1.79 8.03 -17.33
C TYR A 68 -1.08 8.84 -18.42
N GLY A 69 -0.75 8.24 -19.56
CA GLY A 69 -0.09 8.95 -20.64
C GLY A 69 1.18 9.68 -20.19
N ASP A 70 1.23 10.98 -20.37
CA ASP A 70 2.41 11.80 -20.03
C ASP A 70 2.74 11.83 -18.54
N ALA A 71 1.78 11.51 -17.68
CA ALA A 71 2.00 11.41 -16.23
C ALA A 71 2.61 10.04 -15.80
N TRP A 72 2.68 9.09 -16.70
CA TRP A 72 3.14 7.73 -16.39
C TRP A 72 4.60 7.66 -15.91
N PRO A 73 5.58 8.34 -16.54
CA PRO A 73 6.99 8.22 -16.12
C PRO A 73 7.23 8.51 -14.64
N GLU A 74 6.58 9.51 -14.09
CA GLU A 74 6.69 9.83 -12.66
C GLU A 74 6.10 8.72 -11.78
N LYS A 75 4.96 8.19 -12.17
CA LYS A 75 4.31 7.09 -11.44
C LYS A 75 5.11 5.81 -11.54
N GLN A 76 5.66 5.52 -12.70
CA GLN A 76 6.54 4.38 -12.92
C GLN A 76 7.77 4.43 -12.01
N GLU A 77 8.38 5.59 -11.89
CA GLU A 77 9.54 5.78 -11.00
C GLU A 77 9.19 5.44 -9.55
N GLY A 78 8.03 5.89 -9.06
CA GLY A 78 7.55 5.55 -7.73
C GLY A 78 7.32 4.04 -7.53
N LEU A 79 6.78 3.38 -8.53
CA LEU A 79 6.60 1.92 -8.51
C LEU A 79 7.93 1.16 -8.52
N GLU A 80 8.90 1.62 -9.29
CA GLU A 80 10.24 1.02 -9.34
C GLU A 80 10.96 1.13 -8.01
N ARG A 81 10.90 2.31 -7.35
CA ARG A 81 11.42 2.47 -5.99
C ARG A 81 10.74 1.51 -5.02
N SER A 82 9.44 1.33 -5.15
CA SER A 82 8.68 0.41 -4.30
C SER A 82 9.08 -1.04 -4.53
N MET A 83 9.38 -1.43 -5.75
CA MET A 83 9.91 -2.77 -6.07
C MET A 83 11.24 -3.02 -5.36
N GLU A 84 12.13 -2.03 -5.35
CA GLU A 84 13.41 -2.11 -4.64
C GLU A 84 13.22 -2.22 -3.13
N ASP A 85 12.35 -1.38 -2.55
CA ASP A 85 12.03 -1.41 -1.12
C ASP A 85 11.41 -2.76 -0.72
N TYR A 86 10.48 -3.27 -1.51
CA TYR A 86 9.84 -4.54 -1.25
C TYR A 86 10.84 -5.71 -1.29
N LYS A 87 11.70 -5.70 -2.29
CA LYS A 87 12.75 -6.73 -2.44
C LYS A 87 13.71 -6.74 -1.26
N LYS A 88 14.04 -5.57 -0.74
CA LYS A 88 15.02 -5.41 0.33
C LYS A 88 14.40 -5.57 1.73
N TYR A 89 13.19 -5.04 1.94
CA TYR A 89 12.59 -4.91 3.27
C TYR A 89 11.26 -5.64 3.44
N GLY A 90 10.58 -6.03 2.36
CA GLY A 90 9.28 -6.69 2.43
C GLY A 90 8.10 -5.74 2.58
N PHE A 91 8.29 -4.44 2.43
CA PHE A 91 7.21 -3.44 2.50
C PHE A 91 7.37 -2.38 1.42
N CYS A 92 6.30 -1.63 1.20
CA CYS A 92 6.28 -0.48 0.30
C CYS A 92 5.85 0.77 1.05
N LEU A 93 6.33 1.92 0.62
CA LEU A 93 6.01 3.22 1.21
C LEU A 93 5.33 4.13 0.20
N SER A 94 4.50 5.04 0.71
CA SER A 94 4.00 6.20 -0.03
C SER A 94 4.11 7.41 0.90
N LEU A 95 5.01 8.31 0.59
CA LEU A 95 5.36 9.44 1.43
C LEU A 95 4.87 10.72 0.78
N GLY A 96 3.63 11.10 1.07
CA GLY A 96 3.01 12.27 0.48
C GLY A 96 2.76 12.16 -1.02
N GLU A 97 2.79 10.96 -1.58
CA GLU A 97 2.74 10.75 -3.04
C GLU A 97 1.31 10.55 -3.57
N TRP A 98 0.40 10.11 -2.72
CA TRP A 98 -1.03 10.06 -3.03
C TRP A 98 -1.73 11.33 -2.54
N ASP A 99 -1.60 11.60 -1.25
CA ASP A 99 -2.03 12.83 -0.61
C ASP A 99 -0.81 13.41 0.12
N ARG A 100 -0.50 14.66 -0.16
CA ARG A 100 0.68 15.35 0.39
C ARG A 100 0.75 15.26 1.92
N ASN A 101 -0.40 15.18 2.57
CA ASN A 101 -0.50 15.20 4.03
C ASN A 101 -0.52 13.81 4.66
N ILE A 102 -0.34 12.75 3.86
CA ILE A 102 -0.42 11.38 4.34
C ILE A 102 0.85 10.60 3.99
N ASN A 103 1.43 9.97 5.01
CA ASN A 103 2.48 8.97 4.84
C ASN A 103 1.90 7.60 5.17
N SER A 104 2.26 6.60 4.39
CA SER A 104 1.76 5.25 4.58
C SER A 104 2.78 4.18 4.24
N ALA A 105 2.61 3.00 4.84
CA ALA A 105 3.32 1.78 4.51
C ALA A 105 2.32 0.69 4.15
N GLY A 106 2.71 -0.20 3.26
CA GLY A 106 1.88 -1.33 2.85
C GLY A 106 2.70 -2.60 2.70
N VAL A 107 2.07 -3.72 3.04
CA VAL A 107 2.63 -5.05 2.85
C VAL A 107 1.58 -5.96 2.23
N PRO A 108 1.95 -6.89 1.34
CA PRO A 108 0.99 -7.82 0.80
C PRO A 108 0.66 -8.91 1.82
N ILE A 109 -0.55 -9.44 1.72
CA ILE A 109 -0.98 -10.66 2.42
C ILE A 109 -1.41 -11.67 1.37
N HIS A 110 -0.80 -12.85 1.40
CA HIS A 110 -1.10 -13.94 0.48
C HIS A 110 -2.10 -14.89 1.17
N LEU A 111 -3.30 -15.00 0.61
CA LEU A 111 -4.30 -15.93 1.11
C LEU A 111 -4.10 -17.31 0.50
N GLN A 112 -4.63 -18.33 1.15
CA GLN A 112 -4.46 -19.72 0.70
C GLN A 112 -5.09 -19.99 -0.67
N ASP A 113 -6.13 -19.25 -1.04
CA ASP A 113 -6.78 -19.38 -2.35
C ASP A 113 -6.04 -18.68 -3.49
N GLY A 114 -4.88 -18.09 -3.20
CA GLY A 114 -4.08 -17.34 -4.17
C GLY A 114 -4.41 -15.86 -4.25
N THR A 115 -5.42 -15.39 -3.55
CA THR A 115 -5.75 -13.96 -3.50
C THR A 115 -4.65 -13.19 -2.78
N ILE A 116 -4.30 -12.03 -3.31
CA ILE A 116 -3.36 -11.12 -2.67
C ILE A 116 -4.12 -9.87 -2.23
N MET A 117 -4.03 -9.58 -0.93
CA MET A 117 -4.55 -8.35 -0.34
C MET A 117 -3.38 -7.49 0.12
N ALA A 118 -3.64 -6.27 0.53
CA ALA A 118 -2.62 -5.42 1.12
C ALA A 118 -3.05 -4.92 2.49
N LEU A 119 -2.17 -5.09 3.47
CA LEU A 119 -2.30 -4.53 4.80
C LEU A 119 -1.55 -3.21 4.82
N THR A 120 -2.17 -2.15 5.34
CA THR A 120 -1.58 -0.82 5.33
C THR A 120 -1.65 -0.15 6.70
N CYS A 121 -0.73 0.76 6.93
CA CYS A 121 -0.86 1.73 7.99
C CYS A 121 -0.61 3.13 7.40
N ALA A 122 -1.38 4.10 7.87
CA ALA A 122 -1.32 5.46 7.36
C ALA A 122 -1.50 6.46 8.50
N ALA A 123 -0.83 7.60 8.39
CA ALA A 123 -0.94 8.68 9.35
C ALA A 123 -0.72 10.03 8.66
N PRO A 124 -1.21 11.13 9.26
CA PRO A 124 -0.83 12.45 8.80
C PRO A 124 0.70 12.61 8.79
N SER A 125 1.23 13.21 7.74
CA SER A 125 2.68 13.35 7.56
C SER A 125 3.34 14.19 8.66
N TYR A 126 2.58 15.08 9.31
CA TYR A 126 3.08 15.87 10.43
C TYR A 126 3.22 15.07 11.74
N LEU A 127 2.55 13.91 11.85
CA LEU A 127 2.64 13.04 13.04
C LEU A 127 3.71 11.96 12.87
N ILE A 128 3.79 11.36 11.68
CA ILE A 128 4.71 10.26 11.41
C ILE A 128 5.54 10.60 10.18
N SER A 129 6.84 10.80 10.40
CA SER A 129 7.79 11.05 9.32
C SER A 129 8.01 9.80 8.47
N GLY A 130 8.48 9.98 7.24
CA GLY A 130 8.88 8.87 6.38
C GLY A 130 10.00 8.04 6.99
N GLU A 131 10.94 8.68 7.67
CA GLU A 131 12.03 8.01 8.37
C GLU A 131 11.52 7.07 9.47
N LYS A 132 10.63 7.54 10.34
CA LYS A 132 10.04 6.71 11.41
C LYS A 132 9.23 5.56 10.83
N LEU A 133 8.50 5.82 9.75
CA LEU A 133 7.72 4.79 9.08
C LEU A 133 8.65 3.70 8.52
N ARG A 134 9.72 4.09 7.85
CA ARG A 134 10.71 3.17 7.25
C ARG A 134 11.48 2.37 8.30
N GLU A 135 11.95 3.01 9.37
CA GLU A 135 12.84 2.39 10.34
C GLU A 135 12.13 1.48 11.35
N SER A 136 10.86 1.73 11.63
CA SER A 136 10.16 1.04 12.71
C SER A 136 8.80 0.50 12.31
N ILE A 137 7.89 1.37 11.91
CA ILE A 137 6.47 1.03 11.77
C ILE A 137 6.23 0.04 10.63
N ALA A 138 6.88 0.23 9.50
CA ALA A 138 6.71 -0.67 8.35
C ALA A 138 7.21 -2.09 8.64
N HIS A 139 8.24 -2.23 9.45
CA HIS A 139 8.73 -3.54 9.89
C HIS A 139 7.71 -4.23 10.79
N GLN A 140 7.07 -3.51 11.70
CA GLN A 140 6.01 -4.07 12.55
C GLN A 140 4.81 -4.49 11.71
N LEU A 141 4.46 -3.72 10.68
CA LEU A 141 3.39 -4.07 9.75
C LEU A 141 3.72 -5.37 8.99
N ALA A 142 4.95 -5.52 8.53
CA ALA A 142 5.40 -6.72 7.83
C ALA A 142 5.34 -7.95 8.75
N MET A 143 5.70 -7.81 10.02
CA MET A 143 5.58 -8.88 11.01
C MET A 143 4.12 -9.26 11.22
N LEU A 144 3.23 -8.29 11.33
CA LEU A 144 1.79 -8.55 11.48
C LEU A 144 1.23 -9.30 10.27
N ALA A 145 1.61 -8.92 9.06
CA ALA A 145 1.20 -9.62 7.85
C ALA A 145 1.65 -11.08 7.85
N SER A 146 2.90 -11.32 8.24
CA SER A 146 3.45 -12.68 8.36
C SER A 146 2.67 -13.51 9.39
N ASP A 147 2.32 -12.91 10.53
CA ASP A 147 1.53 -13.58 11.56
C ASP A 147 0.13 -13.94 11.04
N ILE A 148 -0.51 -13.03 10.30
CA ILE A 148 -1.82 -13.29 9.69
C ILE A 148 -1.74 -14.45 8.69
N GLU A 149 -0.73 -14.46 7.83
CA GLU A 149 -0.54 -15.55 6.86
C GLU A 149 -0.31 -16.89 7.56
N SER A 150 0.37 -16.91 8.70
CA SER A 150 0.63 -18.12 9.46
C SER A 150 -0.64 -18.73 10.08
N LEU A 151 -1.72 -17.98 10.16
CA LEU A 151 -3.02 -18.49 10.63
C LEU A 151 -3.71 -19.37 9.57
N GLY A 152 -3.21 -19.45 8.36
CA GLY A 152 -3.76 -20.28 7.29
C GLY A 152 -5.03 -19.72 6.66
N VAL A 153 -5.17 -18.43 6.62
CA VAL A 153 -6.34 -17.76 6.01
C VAL A 153 -6.24 -17.61 4.49
#